data_c78336d13b949e0a06aaf2b1f3279858
#
_entry.id   c78336d13b949e0a06aaf2b1f3279858
#
_cell.length_a   1.000
_cell.length_b   1.000
_cell.length_c   1.000
_cell.angle_alpha   90.00
_cell.angle_beta   90.00
_cell.angle_gamma   90.00
#
_symmetry.space_group_name_H-M   'P 1'
#
loop_
_entity.id
_entity.type
_entity.pdbx_description
1 polymer ?
#
loop_
_entity_poly.entity_id
_entity_poly.type
_entity_poly.pdbx_seq_one_letter_code
_entity_poly.pdbx_strand_id
1 'polypeptide(L)'
;MVKNVLIVDDEPDIRELLEITLSRMNLEPTAAANVSDAKEILSRQAIDLCLTDMRLPDGDGIDLVAHIQAHFPSIPTAVITAHGNMDTAIKALKAGAFDFVSKPIDLHMLRNLVDGALKLNNTSDTQPGGNKEQVSNLIGKSEEMQQLQNKIHKLARSQAPVYIHGESGVGKELVAREIHLQGPRCNEPFIPVNCGAIPTELMESEFFGHIKGSFTGATEDKQGLFEAAQG
;
A
#
# COMPACT_ATOMS: atom_id res chain seq x y z
N MET A 1 -23.30 3.98 -5.39
CA MET A 1 -22.82 4.56 -6.67
C MET A 1 -21.69 3.68 -7.19
N VAL A 2 -21.60 3.46 -8.48
CA VAL A 2 -20.45 2.78 -9.09
C VAL A 2 -19.26 3.72 -8.98
N LYS A 3 -18.07 3.19 -8.68
CA LYS A 3 -16.84 3.96 -8.49
C LYS A 3 -16.05 4.02 -9.79
N ASN A 4 -15.57 5.21 -10.14
CA ASN A 4 -14.82 5.47 -11.38
C ASN A 4 -13.32 5.32 -11.14
N VAL A 5 -12.65 4.52 -11.96
CA VAL A 5 -11.21 4.28 -11.89
C VAL A 5 -10.54 4.75 -13.17
N LEU A 6 -9.61 5.69 -13.06
CA LEU A 6 -8.77 6.12 -14.17
C LEU A 6 -7.57 5.18 -14.30
N ILE A 7 -7.36 4.64 -15.50
CA ILE A 7 -6.21 3.82 -15.88
C ILE A 7 -5.36 4.63 -16.85
N VAL A 8 -4.07 4.78 -16.58
CA VAL A 8 -3.13 5.51 -17.45
C VAL A 8 -1.95 4.61 -17.74
N ASP A 9 -1.90 4.06 -18.94
CA ASP A 9 -0.83 3.16 -19.41
C ASP A 9 -0.75 3.27 -20.94
N ASP A 10 0.44 3.31 -21.53
CA ASP A 10 0.60 3.39 -22.98
C ASP A 10 0.43 2.03 -23.67
N GLU A 11 0.59 0.93 -22.94
CA GLU A 11 0.43 -0.43 -23.44
C GLU A 11 -1.06 -0.83 -23.54
N PRO A 12 -1.62 -1.06 -24.76
CA PRO A 12 -3.03 -1.39 -24.92
C PRO A 12 -3.45 -2.67 -24.18
N ASP A 13 -2.59 -3.68 -24.18
CA ASP A 13 -2.85 -4.97 -23.56
C ASP A 13 -2.98 -4.86 -22.03
N ILE A 14 -2.19 -3.98 -21.43
CA ILE A 14 -2.25 -3.69 -19.98
C ILE A 14 -3.53 -2.93 -19.66
N ARG A 15 -3.91 -1.94 -20.46
CA ARG A 15 -5.17 -1.22 -20.26
C ARG A 15 -6.36 -2.17 -20.34
N GLU A 16 -6.41 -3.04 -21.35
CA GLU A 16 -7.50 -4.01 -21.51
C GLU A 16 -7.57 -4.98 -20.31
N LEU A 17 -6.43 -5.50 -19.85
CA LEU A 17 -6.35 -6.36 -18.67
C LEU A 17 -6.91 -5.67 -17.43
N LEU A 18 -6.54 -4.41 -17.20
CA LEU A 18 -7.00 -3.62 -16.06
C LEU A 18 -8.50 -3.30 -16.18
N GLU A 19 -8.98 -2.91 -17.35
CA GLU A 19 -10.40 -2.64 -17.61
C GLU A 19 -11.27 -3.86 -17.32
N ILE A 20 -10.89 -5.03 -17.83
CA ILE A 20 -11.61 -6.29 -17.57
C ILE A 20 -11.60 -6.63 -16.08
N THR A 21 -10.45 -6.45 -15.43
CA THR A 21 -10.30 -6.80 -14.01
C THR A 21 -11.14 -5.88 -13.13
N LEU A 22 -11.10 -4.58 -13.35
CA LEU A 22 -11.85 -3.59 -12.59
C LEU A 22 -13.37 -3.70 -12.84
N SER A 23 -13.77 -3.96 -14.09
CA SER A 23 -15.18 -4.20 -14.42
C SER A 23 -15.74 -5.43 -13.67
N ARG A 24 -14.94 -6.49 -13.50
CA ARG A 24 -15.31 -7.66 -12.67
C ARG A 24 -15.44 -7.34 -11.18
N MET A 25 -14.86 -6.24 -10.73
CA MET A 25 -15.00 -5.72 -9.36
C MET A 25 -16.18 -4.73 -9.22
N ASN A 26 -17.07 -4.63 -10.23
CA ASN A 26 -18.16 -3.65 -10.30
C ASN A 26 -17.69 -2.19 -10.23
N LEU A 27 -16.54 -1.90 -10.84
CA LEU A 27 -16.00 -0.56 -11.00
C LEU A 27 -16.16 -0.10 -12.45
N GLU A 28 -16.14 1.20 -12.67
CA GLU A 28 -16.23 1.81 -13.99
C GLU A 28 -14.84 2.34 -14.41
N PRO A 29 -14.09 1.57 -15.21
CA PRO A 29 -12.77 1.99 -15.66
C PRO A 29 -12.86 2.99 -16.82
N THR A 30 -12.02 4.01 -16.79
CA THR A 30 -11.77 4.93 -17.90
C THR A 30 -10.29 4.92 -18.23
N ALA A 31 -9.93 4.67 -19.49
CA ALA A 31 -8.54 4.52 -19.90
C ALA A 31 -7.99 5.79 -20.57
N ALA A 32 -6.72 6.07 -20.32
CA ALA A 32 -5.90 7.07 -21.00
C ALA A 32 -4.58 6.43 -21.43
N ALA A 33 -4.04 6.86 -22.58
CA ALA A 33 -2.78 6.34 -23.10
C ALA A 33 -1.57 7.23 -22.75
N ASN A 34 -1.79 8.38 -22.16
CA ASN A 34 -0.76 9.39 -21.87
C ASN A 34 -1.20 10.34 -20.76
N VAL A 35 -0.29 11.20 -20.29
CA VAL A 35 -0.54 12.18 -19.22
C VAL A 35 -1.54 13.24 -19.63
N SER A 36 -1.50 13.68 -20.90
CA SER A 36 -2.39 14.74 -21.40
C SER A 36 -3.84 14.31 -21.38
N ASP A 37 -4.13 13.12 -21.91
CA ASP A 37 -5.47 12.52 -21.87
C ASP A 37 -5.95 12.31 -20.44
N ALA A 38 -5.06 11.83 -19.56
CA ALA A 38 -5.39 11.62 -18.14
C ALA A 38 -5.82 12.93 -17.45
N LYS A 39 -5.10 14.03 -17.69
CA LYS A 39 -5.45 15.36 -17.15
C LYS A 39 -6.78 15.88 -17.69
N GLU A 40 -7.05 15.63 -18.95
CA GLU A 40 -8.33 16.00 -19.58
C GLU A 40 -9.49 15.23 -18.92
N ILE A 41 -9.35 13.93 -18.72
CA ILE A 41 -10.34 13.09 -18.03
C ILE A 41 -10.57 13.58 -16.60
N LEU A 42 -9.50 13.82 -15.83
CA LEU A 42 -9.57 14.33 -14.46
C LEU A 42 -10.32 15.67 -14.34
N SER A 43 -10.26 16.49 -15.39
CA SER A 43 -10.98 17.79 -15.42
C SER A 43 -12.47 17.67 -15.75
N ARG A 44 -12.90 16.56 -16.38
CA ARG A 44 -14.26 16.41 -16.92
C ARG A 44 -15.15 15.48 -16.10
N GLN A 45 -14.56 14.54 -15.37
CA GLN A 45 -15.33 13.55 -14.61
C GLN A 45 -14.75 13.31 -13.22
N ALA A 46 -15.63 12.95 -12.29
CA ALA A 46 -15.21 12.55 -10.95
C ALA A 46 -14.54 11.18 -11.01
N ILE A 47 -13.30 11.09 -10.53
CA ILE A 47 -12.51 9.87 -10.42
C ILE A 47 -12.35 9.52 -8.95
N ASP A 48 -12.50 8.24 -8.61
CA ASP A 48 -12.38 7.72 -7.25
C ASP A 48 -11.02 7.09 -6.97
N LEU A 49 -10.30 6.67 -8.01
CA LEU A 49 -8.96 6.06 -7.94
C LEU A 49 -8.23 6.27 -9.27
N CYS A 50 -6.95 6.52 -9.23
CA CYS A 50 -6.09 6.55 -10.41
C CYS A 50 -5.00 5.46 -10.32
N LEU A 51 -4.86 4.68 -11.40
CA LEU A 51 -3.78 3.73 -11.62
C LEU A 51 -2.96 4.25 -12.80
N THR A 52 -1.69 4.59 -12.60
CA THR A 52 -0.84 5.15 -13.66
C THR A 52 0.42 4.33 -13.86
N ASP A 53 0.79 4.08 -15.12
CA ASP A 53 2.14 3.61 -15.40
C ASP A 53 3.15 4.70 -15.05
N MET A 54 4.35 4.28 -14.73
CA MET A 54 5.44 5.18 -14.41
C MET A 54 5.95 5.90 -15.64
N ARG A 55 6.08 5.19 -16.77
CA ARG A 55 6.62 5.72 -18.01
C ARG A 55 5.52 5.88 -19.04
N LEU A 56 5.24 7.12 -19.39
CA LEU A 56 4.24 7.47 -20.39
C LEU A 56 4.91 8.23 -21.55
N PRO A 57 4.34 8.18 -22.76
CA PRO A 57 4.98 8.73 -23.96
C PRO A 57 5.20 10.25 -23.91
N ASP A 58 4.40 10.96 -23.13
CA ASP A 58 4.42 12.42 -23.00
C ASP A 58 4.84 12.92 -21.61
N GLY A 59 5.28 12.02 -20.69
CA GLY A 59 5.73 12.42 -19.36
C GLY A 59 5.99 11.26 -18.41
N ASP A 60 6.28 11.59 -17.15
CA ASP A 60 6.49 10.62 -16.08
C ASP A 60 5.19 10.48 -15.27
N GLY A 61 4.80 9.23 -14.96
CA GLY A 61 3.65 8.96 -14.07
C GLY A 61 3.80 9.58 -12.69
N ILE A 62 5.03 9.78 -12.22
CA ILE A 62 5.30 10.48 -10.95
C ILE A 62 4.86 11.95 -11.02
N ASP A 63 5.07 12.61 -12.17
CA ASP A 63 4.60 13.99 -12.37
C ASP A 63 3.07 14.05 -12.41
N LEU A 64 2.41 13.03 -12.96
CA LEU A 64 0.95 12.90 -12.90
C LEU A 64 0.47 12.71 -11.45
N VAL A 65 1.14 11.87 -10.65
CA VAL A 65 0.86 11.73 -9.22
C VAL A 65 0.95 13.06 -8.49
N ALA A 66 2.04 13.80 -8.69
CA ALA A 66 2.24 15.12 -8.09
C ALA A 66 1.13 16.12 -8.51
N HIS A 67 0.73 16.08 -9.79
CA HIS A 67 -0.36 16.89 -10.30
C HIS A 67 -1.70 16.54 -9.63
N ILE A 68 -2.02 15.25 -9.49
CA ILE A 68 -3.26 14.79 -8.83
C ILE A 68 -3.23 15.21 -7.35
N GLN A 69 -2.12 15.04 -6.65
CA GLN A 69 -1.99 15.46 -5.25
C GLN A 69 -2.20 16.97 -5.05
N ALA A 70 -1.75 17.79 -6.01
CA ALA A 70 -1.89 19.24 -5.92
C ALA A 70 -3.31 19.73 -6.23
N HIS A 71 -4.01 19.10 -7.18
CA HIS A 71 -5.29 19.60 -7.70
C HIS A 71 -6.51 18.74 -7.29
N PHE A 72 -6.28 17.46 -7.02
CA PHE A 72 -7.31 16.46 -6.69
C PHE A 72 -6.87 15.58 -5.49
N PRO A 73 -6.56 16.14 -4.32
CA PRO A 73 -5.93 15.42 -3.20
C PRO A 73 -6.80 14.30 -2.60
N SER A 74 -8.08 14.27 -2.94
CA SER A 74 -9.01 13.20 -2.54
C SER A 74 -8.90 11.95 -3.41
N ILE A 75 -8.22 12.01 -4.57
CA ILE A 75 -8.07 10.86 -5.47
C ILE A 75 -6.82 10.06 -5.06
N PRO A 76 -6.95 8.88 -4.45
CA PRO A 76 -5.82 8.00 -4.24
C PRO A 76 -5.23 7.58 -5.59
N THR A 77 -3.91 7.63 -5.70
CA THR A 77 -3.21 7.30 -6.95
C THR A 77 -2.17 6.22 -6.67
N ALA A 78 -2.20 5.13 -7.43
CA ALA A 78 -1.19 4.09 -7.38
C ALA A 78 -0.38 4.04 -8.68
N VAL A 79 0.91 3.73 -8.55
CA VAL A 79 1.84 3.66 -9.68
C VAL A 79 2.10 2.21 -10.07
N ILE A 80 1.98 1.91 -11.37
CA ILE A 80 2.35 0.62 -11.96
C ILE A 80 3.77 0.75 -12.52
N THR A 81 4.66 -0.20 -12.24
CA THR A 81 6.07 -0.10 -12.66
C THR A 81 6.61 -1.42 -13.17
N ALA A 82 7.31 -1.38 -14.30
CA ALA A 82 7.98 -2.55 -14.88
C ALA A 82 9.24 -2.99 -14.12
N HIS A 83 9.81 -2.12 -13.29
CA HIS A 83 11.02 -2.40 -12.54
C HIS A 83 10.73 -2.21 -11.05
N GLY A 84 10.61 -3.32 -10.31
CA GLY A 84 10.49 -3.35 -8.85
C GLY A 84 11.74 -2.81 -8.13
N ASN A 85 12.33 -1.73 -8.64
CA ASN A 85 13.43 -1.05 -7.98
C ASN A 85 12.88 -0.24 -6.81
N MET A 86 13.34 -0.56 -5.62
CA MET A 86 12.94 0.10 -4.36
C MET A 86 13.03 1.63 -4.45
N ASP A 87 14.04 2.15 -5.15
CA ASP A 87 14.24 3.60 -5.33
C ASP A 87 13.10 4.27 -6.10
N THR A 88 12.54 3.56 -7.04
CA THR A 88 11.44 4.04 -7.89
C THR A 88 10.11 4.05 -7.12
N ALA A 89 9.84 3.00 -6.36
CA ALA A 89 8.70 2.93 -5.45
C ALA A 89 8.76 4.05 -4.40
N ILE A 90 9.93 4.29 -3.82
CA ILE A 90 10.15 5.38 -2.86
C ILE A 90 9.87 6.77 -3.50
N LYS A 91 10.28 6.98 -4.75
CA LYS A 91 9.99 8.24 -5.46
C LYS A 91 8.50 8.45 -5.67
N ALA A 92 7.78 7.42 -6.12
CA ALA A 92 6.33 7.47 -6.30
C ALA A 92 5.60 7.82 -4.99
N LEU A 93 5.95 7.15 -3.89
CA LEU A 93 5.38 7.42 -2.57
C LEU A 93 5.71 8.84 -2.06
N LYS A 94 6.94 9.34 -2.29
CA LYS A 94 7.32 10.72 -1.96
C LYS A 94 6.56 11.76 -2.77
N ALA A 95 6.20 11.45 -4.02
CA ALA A 95 5.36 12.30 -4.85
C ALA A 95 3.89 12.31 -4.43
N GLY A 96 3.51 11.43 -3.49
CA GLY A 96 2.16 11.33 -2.95
C GLY A 96 1.34 10.15 -3.47
N ALA A 97 1.96 9.21 -4.19
CA ALA A 97 1.27 7.96 -4.53
C ALA A 97 0.83 7.25 -3.25
N PHE A 98 -0.36 6.69 -3.30
CA PHE A 98 -0.92 5.87 -2.23
C PHE A 98 -0.16 4.55 -2.11
N ASP A 99 0.13 3.92 -3.25
CA ASP A 99 0.84 2.65 -3.32
C ASP A 99 1.46 2.43 -4.71
N PHE A 100 2.11 1.27 -4.91
CA PHE A 100 2.65 0.87 -6.21
C PHE A 100 2.41 -0.63 -6.49
N VAL A 101 2.36 -0.99 -7.78
CA VAL A 101 2.25 -2.38 -8.26
C VAL A 101 3.36 -2.66 -9.26
N SER A 102 4.05 -3.79 -9.12
CA SER A 102 5.07 -4.20 -10.10
C SER A 102 4.44 -4.97 -11.26
N LYS A 103 4.94 -4.71 -12.48
CA LYS A 103 4.68 -5.58 -13.65
C LYS A 103 5.62 -6.82 -13.58
N PRO A 104 5.17 -8.05 -13.84
CA PRO A 104 3.82 -8.42 -14.27
C PRO A 104 2.80 -8.23 -13.15
N ILE A 105 1.61 -7.71 -13.52
CA ILE A 105 0.57 -7.35 -12.56
C ILE A 105 -0.03 -8.61 -11.93
N ASP A 106 0.18 -8.77 -10.62
CA ASP A 106 -0.55 -9.74 -9.83
C ASP A 106 -1.98 -9.23 -9.57
N LEU A 107 -2.95 -9.95 -10.10
CA LEU A 107 -4.36 -9.58 -9.99
C LEU A 107 -4.90 -9.63 -8.55
N HIS A 108 -4.29 -10.46 -7.68
CA HIS A 108 -4.64 -10.51 -6.27
C HIS A 108 -4.16 -9.24 -5.54
N MET A 109 -2.91 -8.85 -5.77
CA MET A 109 -2.36 -7.60 -5.22
C MET A 109 -3.14 -6.38 -5.73
N LEU A 110 -3.45 -6.34 -7.03
CA LEU A 110 -4.24 -5.26 -7.62
C LEU A 110 -5.61 -5.12 -6.95
N ARG A 111 -6.33 -6.23 -6.75
CA ARG A 111 -7.64 -6.21 -6.07
C ARG A 111 -7.55 -5.67 -4.65
N ASN A 112 -6.59 -6.15 -3.87
CA ASN A 112 -6.38 -5.70 -2.49
C ASN A 112 -6.06 -4.20 -2.44
N LEU A 113 -5.23 -3.72 -3.36
CA LEU A 113 -4.89 -2.30 -3.49
C LEU A 113 -6.14 -1.46 -3.81
N VAL A 114 -6.91 -1.87 -4.81
CA VAL A 114 -8.13 -1.17 -5.25
C VAL A 114 -9.17 -1.13 -4.14
N ASP A 115 -9.42 -2.25 -3.46
CA ASP A 115 -10.34 -2.31 -2.32
C ASP A 115 -9.88 -1.42 -1.17
N GLY A 116 -8.59 -1.41 -0.88
CA GLY A 116 -7.97 -0.52 0.10
C GLY A 116 -8.19 0.95 -0.24
N ALA A 117 -7.86 1.35 -1.47
CA ALA A 117 -7.98 2.72 -1.96
C ALA A 117 -9.43 3.23 -1.92
N LEU A 118 -10.39 2.42 -2.36
CA LEU A 118 -11.80 2.82 -2.44
C LEU A 118 -12.51 2.88 -1.07
N LYS A 119 -12.08 2.09 -0.10
CA LYS A 119 -12.56 2.22 1.29
C LYS A 119 -12.20 3.57 1.90
N LEU A 120 -11.16 4.22 1.41
CA LEU A 120 -10.72 5.54 1.84
C LEU A 120 -11.69 6.66 1.48
N ASN A 121 -12.23 6.61 0.27
CA ASN A 121 -13.17 7.63 -0.21
C ASN A 121 -14.53 7.56 0.50
N ASN A 122 -14.90 6.40 1.06
CA ASN A 122 -16.16 6.24 1.79
C ASN A 122 -16.11 6.80 3.23
N THR A 123 -14.92 7.09 3.77
CA THR A 123 -14.76 7.67 5.12
C THR A 123 -14.72 9.19 5.15
N SER A 124 -14.69 9.86 3.99
CA SER A 124 -14.69 11.32 3.91
C SER A 124 -16.09 11.93 4.09
N ASP A 125 -17.17 11.16 3.93
CA ASP A 125 -18.56 11.64 3.97
C ASP A 125 -19.39 11.14 5.16
N THR A 126 -18.82 10.37 6.09
CA THR A 126 -19.55 9.96 7.30
C THR A 126 -18.89 10.54 8.53
N GLN A 127 -19.60 11.45 9.18
CA GLN A 127 -19.37 11.86 10.56
C GLN A 127 -19.16 10.64 11.47
N PRO A 128 -18.37 10.76 12.55
CA PRO A 128 -18.05 9.65 13.45
C PRO A 128 -19.28 9.24 14.24
N GLY A 129 -19.92 8.20 13.79
CA GLY A 129 -21.09 7.64 14.43
C GLY A 129 -21.21 6.14 14.21
N GLY A 130 -20.40 5.34 14.86
CA GLY A 130 -20.50 3.88 14.78
C GLY A 130 -19.37 3.20 15.55
N ASN A 131 -19.52 3.07 16.87
CA ASN A 131 -18.65 2.41 17.83
C ASN A 131 -18.00 1.12 17.32
N LYS A 132 -16.73 1.19 16.98
CA LYS A 132 -15.67 0.35 17.55
C LYS A 132 -14.58 1.33 17.94
N GLU A 133 -14.47 1.64 19.21
CA GLU A 133 -13.30 2.23 19.83
C GLU A 133 -12.10 1.30 19.55
N GLN A 134 -11.45 1.47 18.41
CA GLN A 134 -10.07 1.06 18.29
C GLN A 134 -9.30 2.07 19.14
N VAL A 135 -9.13 1.70 20.40
CA VAL A 135 -8.33 2.46 21.36
C VAL A 135 -6.93 2.54 20.75
N SER A 136 -6.63 3.66 20.14
CA SER A 136 -5.25 3.94 19.72
C SER A 136 -4.37 3.91 20.96
N ASN A 137 -3.39 3.03 20.98
CA ASN A 137 -2.43 2.94 22.08
C ASN A 137 -1.44 4.12 22.09
N LEU A 138 -1.49 4.98 21.07
CA LEU A 138 -0.69 6.19 20.98
C LEU A 138 -1.43 7.36 21.65
N ILE A 139 -1.04 7.65 22.89
CA ILE A 139 -1.65 8.71 23.69
C ILE A 139 -0.85 10.00 23.53
N GLY A 140 -1.51 11.09 23.13
CA GLY A 140 -0.93 12.41 23.05
C GLY A 140 -1.79 13.40 22.26
N LYS A 141 -1.78 14.67 22.68
CA LYS A 141 -2.56 15.75 22.06
C LYS A 141 -1.65 16.87 21.51
N SER A 142 -0.33 16.70 21.56
CA SER A 142 0.58 17.69 20.97
C SER A 142 0.44 17.71 19.45
N GLU A 143 0.84 18.78 18.83
CA GLU A 143 0.78 18.96 17.39
C GLU A 143 1.62 17.89 16.66
N GLU A 144 2.81 17.59 17.20
CA GLU A 144 3.70 16.56 16.67
C GLU A 144 3.05 15.17 16.74
N MET A 145 2.33 14.86 17.83
CA MET A 145 1.62 13.59 17.98
C MET A 145 0.46 13.49 16.99
N GLN A 146 -0.28 14.57 16.77
CA GLN A 146 -1.35 14.60 15.77
C GLN A 146 -0.79 14.43 14.35
N GLN A 147 0.34 15.07 14.03
CA GLN A 147 1.03 14.88 12.76
C GLN A 147 1.51 13.43 12.59
N LEU A 148 2.03 12.81 13.67
CA LEU A 148 2.42 11.39 13.65
C LEU A 148 1.21 10.49 13.41
N GLN A 149 0.10 10.69 14.11
CA GLN A 149 -1.14 9.94 13.90
C GLN A 149 -1.66 10.06 12.47
N ASN A 150 -1.63 11.26 11.90
CA ASN A 150 -2.00 11.48 10.49
C ASN A 150 -1.07 10.75 9.51
N LYS A 151 0.24 10.69 9.81
CA LYS A 151 1.19 9.89 9.00
C LYS A 151 0.92 8.40 9.13
N ILE A 152 0.68 7.89 10.35
CA ILE A 152 0.32 6.49 10.59
C ILE A 152 -0.93 6.13 9.78
N HIS A 153 -1.95 6.97 9.85
CA HIS A 153 -3.19 6.75 9.12
C HIS A 153 -3.00 6.68 7.59
N LYS A 154 -2.11 7.49 7.04
CA LYS A 154 -1.73 7.41 5.61
C LYS A 154 -0.92 6.15 5.30
N LEU A 155 0.07 5.81 6.15
CA LEU A 155 0.94 4.65 5.94
C LEU A 155 0.22 3.31 6.13
N ALA A 156 -0.74 3.24 7.05
CA ALA A 156 -1.53 2.04 7.31
C ALA A 156 -2.31 1.54 6.07
N ARG A 157 -2.54 2.42 5.12
CA ARG A 157 -3.27 2.15 3.87
C ARG A 157 -2.36 1.68 2.75
N SER A 158 -1.05 1.93 2.87
CA SER A 158 -0.03 1.51 1.90
C SER A 158 0.44 0.09 2.20
N GLN A 159 0.72 -0.69 1.14
CA GLN A 159 1.38 -2.00 1.22
C GLN A 159 2.91 -1.88 1.17
N ALA A 160 3.42 -0.66 1.06
CA ALA A 160 4.85 -0.42 0.97
C ALA A 160 5.58 -0.74 2.28
N PRO A 161 6.83 -1.21 2.22
CA PRO A 161 7.66 -1.37 3.41
C PRO A 161 7.84 -0.04 4.15
N VAL A 162 7.58 -0.04 5.45
CA VAL A 162 7.69 1.14 6.30
C VAL A 162 8.95 1.04 7.17
N TYR A 163 9.81 2.06 7.11
CA TYR A 163 10.96 2.19 7.99
C TYR A 163 10.66 3.20 9.11
N ILE A 164 10.71 2.72 10.37
CA ILE A 164 10.46 3.52 11.57
C ILE A 164 11.78 3.73 12.30
N HIS A 165 12.25 4.97 12.36
CA HIS A 165 13.49 5.35 13.05
C HIS A 165 13.20 6.17 14.29
N GLY A 166 14.06 6.02 15.32
CA GLY A 166 14.02 6.77 16.58
C GLY A 166 14.86 6.11 17.66
N GLU A 167 15.08 6.79 18.75
CA GLU A 167 15.84 6.30 19.92
C GLU A 167 15.19 5.06 20.54
N SER A 168 15.96 4.34 21.36
CA SER A 168 15.41 3.19 22.09
C SER A 168 14.31 3.64 23.07
N GLY A 169 13.24 2.88 23.17
CA GLY A 169 12.14 3.16 24.11
C GLY A 169 11.12 4.19 23.67
N VAL A 170 11.28 4.90 22.55
CA VAL A 170 10.34 5.96 22.09
C VAL A 170 9.01 5.43 21.51
N GLY A 171 8.78 4.10 21.52
CA GLY A 171 7.50 3.54 21.07
C GLY A 171 7.43 3.15 19.59
N LYS A 172 8.56 2.86 18.92
CA LYS A 172 8.58 2.43 17.51
C LYS A 172 7.70 1.21 17.23
N GLU A 173 7.69 0.24 18.15
CA GLU A 173 6.83 -0.95 18.03
C GLU A 173 5.33 -0.60 18.11
N LEU A 174 4.98 0.35 18.97
CA LEU A 174 3.59 0.84 19.05
C LEU A 174 3.15 1.46 17.74
N VAL A 175 4.02 2.25 17.10
CA VAL A 175 3.75 2.84 15.78
C VAL A 175 3.57 1.75 14.72
N ALA A 176 4.43 0.72 14.70
CA ALA A 176 4.30 -0.40 13.76
C ALA A 176 2.98 -1.16 13.96
N ARG A 177 2.62 -1.41 15.21
CA ARG A 177 1.37 -2.08 15.60
C ARG A 177 0.14 -1.24 15.21
N GLU A 178 0.19 0.07 15.40
CA GLU A 178 -0.90 0.98 14.98
C GLU A 178 -1.07 1.02 13.46
N ILE A 179 0.04 1.03 12.70
CA ILE A 179 -0.01 0.92 11.24
C ILE A 179 -0.71 -0.37 10.82
N HIS A 180 -0.39 -1.50 11.45
CA HIS A 180 -1.02 -2.79 11.17
C HIS A 180 -2.52 -2.77 11.51
N LEU A 181 -2.88 -2.32 12.71
CA LEU A 181 -4.26 -2.30 13.21
C LEU A 181 -5.18 -1.39 12.38
N GLN A 182 -4.63 -0.31 11.81
CA GLN A 182 -5.39 0.60 10.95
C GLN A 182 -5.34 0.21 9.46
N GLY A 183 -4.56 -0.81 9.13
CA GLY A 183 -4.37 -1.29 7.76
C GLY A 183 -5.43 -2.29 7.29
N PRO A 184 -5.45 -2.60 5.99
CA PRO A 184 -6.39 -3.58 5.41
C PRO A 184 -6.19 -5.00 5.94
N ARG A 185 -5.01 -5.31 6.50
CA ARG A 185 -4.64 -6.60 7.07
C ARG A 185 -4.73 -6.64 8.61
N CYS A 186 -5.54 -5.78 9.22
CA CYS A 186 -5.67 -5.67 10.68
C CYS A 186 -6.16 -6.96 11.38
N ASN A 187 -6.79 -7.87 10.64
CA ASN A 187 -7.22 -9.18 11.14
C ASN A 187 -6.19 -10.29 10.92
N GLU A 188 -5.11 -10.00 10.19
CA GLU A 188 -4.05 -10.95 9.92
C GLU A 188 -2.99 -10.94 11.03
N PRO A 189 -2.12 -11.97 11.12
CA PRO A 189 -1.12 -12.04 12.17
C PRO A 189 -0.12 -10.87 12.12
N PHE A 190 0.13 -10.23 13.24
CA PHE A 190 1.24 -9.30 13.43
C PHE A 190 2.37 -10.02 14.15
N ILE A 191 3.47 -10.29 13.46
CA ILE A 191 4.62 -11.06 13.97
C ILE A 191 5.77 -10.11 14.30
N PRO A 192 5.92 -9.65 15.56
CA PRO A 192 7.06 -8.84 15.95
C PRO A 192 8.30 -9.70 16.11
N VAL A 193 9.40 -9.27 15.50
CA VAL A 193 10.68 -9.98 15.55
C VAL A 193 11.75 -9.07 16.10
N ASN A 194 12.40 -9.51 17.20
CA ASN A 194 13.60 -8.85 17.70
C ASN A 194 14.83 -9.53 17.09
N CYS A 195 15.34 -8.98 16.00
CA CYS A 195 16.51 -9.53 15.31
C CYS A 195 17.76 -9.60 16.20
N GLY A 196 17.90 -8.70 17.19
CA GLY A 196 19.02 -8.72 18.12
C GLY A 196 18.98 -9.85 19.15
N ALA A 197 17.82 -10.50 19.33
CA ALA A 197 17.66 -11.64 20.22
C ALA A 197 17.84 -12.99 19.51
N ILE A 198 17.94 -13.02 18.17
CA ILE A 198 18.13 -14.25 17.39
C ILE A 198 19.63 -14.44 17.14
N PRO A 199 20.24 -15.56 17.57
CA PRO A 199 21.62 -15.90 17.20
C PRO A 199 21.77 -15.93 15.67
N THR A 200 22.88 -15.41 15.16
CA THR A 200 23.14 -15.31 13.72
C THR A 200 23.01 -16.64 13.00
N GLU A 201 23.47 -17.73 13.65
CA GLU A 201 23.43 -19.09 13.11
C GLU A 201 22.02 -19.67 12.97
N LEU A 202 21.06 -19.12 13.72
CA LEU A 202 19.67 -19.58 13.70
C LEU A 202 18.77 -18.64 12.87
N MET A 203 19.29 -17.52 12.41
CA MET A 203 18.48 -16.48 11.76
C MET A 203 17.76 -17.01 10.52
N GLU A 204 18.45 -17.75 9.67
CA GLU A 204 17.86 -18.35 8.46
C GLU A 204 16.74 -19.34 8.82
N SER A 205 16.98 -20.22 9.79
CA SER A 205 16.02 -21.19 10.28
C SER A 205 14.79 -20.53 10.95
N GLU A 206 14.99 -19.44 11.68
CA GLU A 206 13.89 -18.69 12.31
C GLU A 206 13.02 -17.98 11.27
N PHE A 207 13.64 -17.31 10.29
CA PHE A 207 12.90 -16.55 9.28
C PHE A 207 12.20 -17.43 8.25
N PHE A 208 12.88 -18.45 7.72
CA PHE A 208 12.39 -19.26 6.60
C PHE A 208 11.86 -20.63 7.01
N GLY A 209 12.12 -21.05 8.27
CA GLY A 209 11.77 -22.37 8.73
C GLY A 209 12.76 -23.43 8.27
N HIS A 210 12.54 -24.67 8.68
CA HIS A 210 13.35 -25.84 8.27
C HIS A 210 12.53 -27.12 8.31
N ILE A 211 12.99 -28.10 7.54
CA ILE A 211 12.46 -29.46 7.55
C ILE A 211 13.32 -30.30 8.51
N LYS A 212 12.70 -31.24 9.20
CA LYS A 212 13.37 -32.21 10.05
C LYS A 212 14.58 -32.86 9.36
N GLY A 213 15.72 -32.84 10.00
CA GLY A 213 16.97 -33.46 9.50
C GLY A 213 17.78 -32.57 8.54
N SER A 214 17.39 -31.31 8.28
CA SER A 214 18.14 -30.41 7.39
C SER A 214 19.51 -29.98 7.96
N PHE A 215 19.67 -29.99 9.27
CA PHE A 215 20.94 -29.73 9.97
C PHE A 215 21.00 -30.48 11.31
N THR A 216 22.20 -30.53 11.91
CA THR A 216 22.41 -31.14 13.25
C THR A 216 21.64 -30.34 14.30
N GLY A 217 20.52 -30.91 14.78
CA GLY A 217 19.62 -30.24 15.73
C GLY A 217 18.21 -29.99 15.21
N ALA A 218 17.96 -30.19 13.92
CA ALA A 218 16.61 -30.12 13.34
C ALA A 218 15.82 -31.40 13.69
N THR A 219 15.24 -31.43 14.88
CA THR A 219 14.49 -32.59 15.40
C THR A 219 13.05 -32.67 14.88
N GLU A 220 12.49 -31.55 14.49
CA GLU A 220 11.11 -31.40 14.00
C GLU A 220 11.07 -30.40 12.84
N ASP A 221 9.97 -30.41 12.08
CA ASP A 221 9.70 -29.37 11.09
C ASP A 221 9.34 -28.06 11.81
N LYS A 222 9.86 -26.94 11.32
CA LYS A 222 9.58 -25.61 11.89
C LYS A 222 9.12 -24.65 10.80
N GLN A 223 7.96 -24.06 11.02
CA GLN A 223 7.44 -22.98 10.19
C GLN A 223 8.27 -21.70 10.41
N GLY A 224 8.61 -21.00 9.32
CA GLY A 224 9.34 -19.74 9.37
C GLY A 224 8.47 -18.56 9.75
N LEU A 225 9.09 -17.52 10.32
CA LEU A 225 8.40 -16.28 10.71
C LEU A 225 7.77 -15.57 9.50
N PHE A 226 8.38 -15.62 8.31
CA PHE A 226 7.78 -15.06 7.09
C PHE A 226 6.51 -15.80 6.68
N GLU A 227 6.50 -17.13 6.78
CA GLU A 227 5.31 -17.91 6.48
C GLU A 227 4.22 -17.68 7.53
N ALA A 228 4.60 -17.58 8.81
CA ALA A 228 3.65 -17.26 9.89
C ALA A 228 3.04 -15.85 9.78
N ALA A 229 3.72 -14.92 9.10
CA ALA A 229 3.26 -13.56 8.85
C ALA A 229 2.49 -13.41 7.52
N GLN A 230 2.28 -14.52 6.79
CA GLN A 230 1.55 -14.48 5.52
C GLN A 230 0.06 -14.20 5.77
N GLY A 231 -0.44 -13.11 5.15
CA GLY A 231 -1.81 -12.63 5.26
C GLY A 231 -2.24 -11.84 4.03
#